data_20b817c04cd9fac6ff04c300dff70d12
#
_entry.id   20b817c04cd9fac6ff04c300dff70d12
#
_cell.length_a   1.000
_cell.length_b   1.000
_cell.length_c   1.000
_cell.angle_alpha   90.00
_cell.angle_beta   90.00
_cell.angle_gamma   90.00
#
_symmetry.space_group_name_H-M   'P 1'
#
loop_
_entity.id
_entity.type
_entity.pdbx_description
1 polymer ?
#
loop_
_entity_poly.entity_id
_entity_poly.type
_entity_poly.pdbx_seq_one_letter_code
_entity_poly.pdbx_strand_id
1 'polypeptide(L)'
;MDRFLVTGGTRLSGSIPIAGAKNSALKLMAASLLAPGRTVLSNVPRIQDCLTMVEALQHLGADVAWEDDLAIDASDVLSVEAPYELVSRMRASILVLGPLLARCGRARVAMPGGCNIGSRKIDLHVRGLEKMGARFSSEHGFLEGVAPRGLSGAVISLDFPSVGATENVMMAAVAARGRTVIENAAREPELSDLAEFLQEMGGRIEGVGTPTIEILGTSDFHPVRHSVIPDRIEAGTFAIAACATGGQVLLERARGDHMDLVLAKLTELGAAVLVTEAGVAVGLEDRARAVDFVTLPHPGFPTDLQPQMMALLSVAEGTSIVTENVFESRFMFVDELNRMGADIRTEGHHAVIRGVDHLSAAPVRALDIRAGAAMVIAGLCADGVTAVEDMYHVDRGYQDFETKLHRLGAEVRRERQLTPAPW
;
A
#
# COMPACT_ATOMS: atom_id res chain seq x y z
N MET A 1 -17.33 17.68 -4.26
CA MET A 1 -16.09 16.88 -4.12
C MET A 1 -15.36 17.37 -2.88
N ASP A 2 -14.71 16.48 -2.13
CA ASP A 2 -13.93 16.86 -0.95
C ASP A 2 -12.57 17.37 -1.38
N ARG A 3 -12.13 18.50 -0.79
CA ARG A 3 -10.79 19.05 -1.00
C ARG A 3 -10.13 19.42 0.32
N PHE A 4 -8.80 19.42 0.33
CA PHE A 4 -8.03 20.02 1.41
C PHE A 4 -7.56 21.42 0.99
N LEU A 5 -7.68 22.35 1.92
CA LEU A 5 -6.99 23.63 1.88
C LEU A 5 -5.77 23.51 2.79
N VAL A 6 -4.58 23.57 2.20
CA VAL A 6 -3.30 23.38 2.87
C VAL A 6 -2.59 24.72 2.92
N THR A 7 -2.39 25.27 4.10
CA THR A 7 -1.60 26.50 4.31
C THR A 7 -0.13 26.12 4.43
N GLY A 8 0.70 26.72 3.57
CA GLY A 8 2.13 26.43 3.56
C GLY A 8 2.92 27.24 4.61
N GLY A 9 4.20 26.91 4.75
CA GLY A 9 5.17 27.62 5.58
C GLY A 9 5.25 27.17 7.05
N THR A 10 4.44 26.20 7.50
CA THR A 10 4.51 25.66 8.86
C THR A 10 5.50 24.50 8.93
N ARG A 11 6.48 24.57 9.84
CA ARG A 11 7.37 23.44 10.16
C ARG A 11 6.62 22.39 10.97
N LEU A 12 6.60 21.15 10.48
CA LEU A 12 5.98 20.06 11.21
C LEU A 12 6.79 19.69 12.45
N SER A 13 6.11 19.55 13.61
CA SER A 13 6.79 19.21 14.86
C SER A 13 5.86 18.43 15.79
N GLY A 14 6.41 17.48 16.55
CA GLY A 14 5.66 16.69 17.52
C GLY A 14 5.73 15.19 17.26
N SER A 15 4.72 14.44 17.72
CA SER A 15 4.64 13.00 17.53
C SER A 15 3.28 12.55 17.03
N ILE A 16 3.27 11.48 16.24
CA ILE A 16 2.05 10.81 15.75
C ILE A 16 2.20 9.30 15.81
N PRO A 17 1.13 8.57 16.19
CA PRO A 17 1.11 7.12 16.08
C PRO A 17 0.95 6.71 14.62
N ILE A 18 1.77 5.77 14.16
CA ILE A 18 1.62 5.14 12.85
C ILE A 18 0.57 4.05 12.92
N ALA A 19 -0.39 4.10 12.01
CA ALA A 19 -1.45 3.12 11.89
C ALA A 19 -0.93 1.78 11.36
N GLY A 20 -1.78 0.74 11.41
CA GLY A 20 -1.46 -0.53 10.80
C GLY A 20 -1.32 -0.43 9.28
N ALA A 21 -0.45 -1.26 8.72
CA ALA A 21 -0.15 -1.25 7.30
C ALA A 21 -1.37 -1.66 6.47
N LYS A 22 -1.87 -0.73 5.64
CA LYS A 22 -2.93 -1.02 4.66
C LYS A 22 -2.63 -2.28 3.85
N ASN A 23 -1.42 -2.31 3.30
CA ASN A 23 -1.01 -3.39 2.41
C ASN A 23 -0.85 -4.72 3.14
N SER A 24 -0.70 -4.75 4.46
CA SER A 24 -0.77 -5.97 5.25
C SER A 24 -2.21 -6.32 5.63
N ALA A 25 -2.96 -5.38 6.19
CA ALA A 25 -4.34 -5.60 6.65
C ALA A 25 -5.22 -6.29 5.59
N LEU A 26 -5.19 -5.81 4.34
CA LEU A 26 -6.02 -6.36 3.26
C LEU A 26 -5.74 -7.84 2.96
N LYS A 27 -4.48 -8.30 3.11
CA LYS A 27 -4.10 -9.70 2.90
C LYS A 27 -4.51 -10.58 4.06
N LEU A 28 -4.29 -10.11 5.30
CA LEU A 28 -4.70 -10.83 6.51
C LEU A 28 -6.22 -11.00 6.55
N MET A 29 -6.97 -9.97 6.15
CA MET A 29 -8.42 -10.05 5.97
C MET A 29 -8.81 -11.10 4.94
N ALA A 30 -8.16 -11.14 3.77
CA ALA A 30 -8.42 -12.18 2.76
C ALA A 30 -8.00 -13.57 3.23
N ALA A 31 -6.85 -13.69 3.91
CA ALA A 31 -6.33 -14.95 4.44
C ALA A 31 -7.22 -15.55 5.56
N SER A 32 -7.98 -14.69 6.28
CA SER A 32 -8.94 -15.16 7.29
C SER A 32 -10.02 -16.09 6.72
N LEU A 33 -10.25 -16.05 5.40
CA LEU A 33 -11.15 -16.99 4.72
C LEU A 33 -10.64 -18.45 4.73
N LEU A 34 -9.35 -18.70 5.01
CA LEU A 34 -8.77 -20.06 4.98
C LEU A 34 -9.23 -20.95 6.14
N ALA A 35 -9.47 -20.37 7.33
CA ALA A 35 -9.89 -21.10 8.50
C ALA A 35 -11.39 -20.87 8.80
N PRO A 36 -12.16 -21.92 9.14
CA PRO A 36 -13.47 -21.73 9.74
C PRO A 36 -13.32 -21.16 11.16
N GLY A 37 -14.23 -20.25 11.54
CA GLY A 37 -14.27 -19.65 12.86
C GLY A 37 -13.80 -18.19 12.88
N ARG A 38 -13.62 -17.64 14.09
CA ARG A 38 -13.48 -16.20 14.33
C ARG A 38 -12.00 -15.81 14.45
N THR A 39 -11.44 -15.21 13.42
CA THR A 39 -10.14 -14.53 13.42
C THR A 39 -10.30 -13.09 13.91
N VAL A 40 -9.33 -12.60 14.70
CA VAL A 40 -9.34 -11.24 15.24
C VAL A 40 -8.07 -10.52 14.83
N LEU A 41 -8.21 -9.41 14.12
CA LEU A 41 -7.12 -8.55 13.68
C LEU A 41 -7.13 -7.24 14.47
N SER A 42 -6.06 -6.95 15.20
CA SER A 42 -5.85 -5.67 15.85
C SER A 42 -5.01 -4.73 14.96
N ASN A 43 -5.02 -3.44 15.26
CA ASN A 43 -4.29 -2.41 14.52
C ASN A 43 -4.66 -2.35 13.02
N VAL A 44 -5.86 -2.74 12.62
CA VAL A 44 -6.35 -2.58 11.24
C VAL A 44 -6.70 -1.11 11.00
N PRO A 45 -6.16 -0.44 9.96
CA PRO A 45 -6.45 0.97 9.73
C PRO A 45 -7.88 1.18 9.25
N ARG A 46 -8.59 2.17 9.84
CA ARG A 46 -9.97 2.53 9.43
C ARG A 46 -9.94 3.43 8.18
N ILE A 47 -9.61 2.84 7.04
CA ILE A 47 -9.51 3.48 5.73
C ILE A 47 -10.51 2.89 4.76
N GLN A 48 -10.82 3.62 3.68
CA GLN A 48 -11.85 3.19 2.73
C GLN A 48 -11.56 1.84 2.09
N ASP A 49 -10.30 1.50 1.80
CA ASP A 49 -9.96 0.21 1.21
C ASP A 49 -10.23 -0.96 2.18
N CYS A 50 -9.98 -0.80 3.50
CA CYS A 50 -10.33 -1.80 4.50
C CYS A 50 -11.85 -1.95 4.66
N LEU A 51 -12.60 -0.86 4.63
CA LEU A 51 -14.07 -0.90 4.65
C LEU A 51 -14.63 -1.65 3.41
N THR A 52 -14.06 -1.40 2.24
CA THR A 52 -14.43 -2.14 1.01
C THR A 52 -14.09 -3.63 1.10
N MET A 53 -12.98 -4.01 1.77
CA MET A 53 -12.64 -5.41 1.99
C MET A 53 -13.65 -6.06 2.98
N VAL A 54 -14.10 -5.35 4.01
CA VAL A 54 -15.18 -5.83 4.90
C VAL A 54 -16.44 -6.13 4.09
N GLU A 55 -16.89 -5.20 3.23
CA GLU A 55 -18.03 -5.42 2.35
C GLU A 55 -17.82 -6.66 1.46
N ALA A 56 -16.61 -6.87 0.93
CA ALA A 56 -16.29 -8.03 0.10
C ALA A 56 -16.36 -9.34 0.90
N LEU A 57 -15.81 -9.38 2.11
CA LEU A 57 -15.87 -10.56 2.98
C LEU A 57 -17.31 -10.90 3.41
N GLN A 58 -18.11 -9.89 3.75
CA GLN A 58 -19.54 -10.06 4.06
C GLN A 58 -20.31 -10.60 2.86
N HIS A 59 -20.03 -10.14 1.64
CA HIS A 59 -20.63 -10.67 0.41
C HIS A 59 -20.27 -12.14 0.18
N LEU A 60 -19.04 -12.56 0.57
CA LEU A 60 -18.61 -13.95 0.51
C LEU A 60 -19.23 -14.82 1.62
N GLY A 61 -19.92 -14.24 2.59
CA GLY A 61 -20.64 -14.94 3.67
C GLY A 61 -19.95 -14.89 5.03
N ALA A 62 -18.81 -14.21 5.16
CA ALA A 62 -18.21 -14.02 6.48
C ALA A 62 -19.03 -13.04 7.34
N ASP A 63 -19.16 -13.33 8.64
CA ASP A 63 -19.67 -12.37 9.60
C ASP A 63 -18.52 -11.47 10.10
N VAL A 64 -18.66 -10.15 9.94
CA VAL A 64 -17.60 -9.20 10.23
C VAL A 64 -18.09 -8.13 11.20
N ALA A 65 -17.43 -8.06 12.36
CA ALA A 65 -17.63 -7.04 13.38
C ALA A 65 -16.36 -6.21 13.55
N TRP A 66 -16.51 -4.89 13.55
CA TRP A 66 -15.37 -3.96 13.69
C TRP A 66 -15.65 -2.94 14.80
N GLU A 67 -15.21 -3.26 15.99
CA GLU A 67 -15.18 -2.35 17.14
C GLU A 67 -13.78 -1.72 17.24
N ASP A 68 -13.02 -2.01 18.29
CA ASP A 68 -11.60 -1.63 18.37
C ASP A 68 -10.76 -2.54 17.48
N ASP A 69 -10.96 -3.87 17.59
CA ASP A 69 -10.38 -4.88 16.72
C ASP A 69 -11.37 -5.30 15.62
N LEU A 70 -10.85 -5.76 14.49
CA LEU A 70 -11.61 -6.35 13.41
C LEU A 70 -11.77 -7.86 13.64
N ALA A 71 -12.99 -8.32 13.87
CA ALA A 71 -13.31 -9.73 13.99
C ALA A 71 -13.96 -10.25 12.69
N ILE A 72 -13.45 -11.34 12.14
CA ILE A 72 -13.93 -11.98 10.91
C ILE A 72 -14.25 -13.42 11.23
N ASP A 73 -15.52 -13.78 11.23
CA ASP A 73 -15.95 -15.16 11.35
C ASP A 73 -16.24 -15.72 9.95
N ALA A 74 -15.37 -16.62 9.51
CA ALA A 74 -15.46 -17.29 8.22
C ALA A 74 -15.95 -18.75 8.36
N SER A 75 -16.76 -19.06 9.36
CA SER A 75 -17.35 -20.41 9.55
C SER A 75 -18.09 -20.86 8.29
N ASP A 76 -18.92 -19.97 7.72
CA ASP A 76 -19.71 -20.22 6.54
C ASP A 76 -19.29 -19.31 5.38
N VAL A 77 -18.59 -19.87 4.38
CA VAL A 77 -18.35 -19.19 3.10
C VAL A 77 -19.44 -19.61 2.12
N LEU A 78 -20.42 -18.73 1.90
CA LEU A 78 -21.63 -19.01 1.12
C LEU A 78 -21.50 -18.64 -0.36
N SER A 79 -20.56 -17.75 -0.71
CA SER A 79 -20.31 -17.27 -2.06
C SER A 79 -18.84 -17.41 -2.43
N VAL A 80 -18.58 -17.65 -3.72
CA VAL A 80 -17.22 -17.69 -4.30
C VAL A 80 -17.01 -16.57 -5.31
N GLU A 81 -17.94 -15.61 -5.35
CA GLU A 81 -17.93 -14.50 -6.32
C GLU A 81 -17.63 -13.17 -5.63
N ALA A 82 -16.57 -12.47 -6.06
CA ALA A 82 -16.32 -11.07 -5.72
C ALA A 82 -16.85 -10.18 -6.87
N PRO A 83 -17.95 -9.40 -6.62
CA PRO A 83 -18.65 -8.68 -7.68
C PRO A 83 -17.90 -7.45 -8.17
N TYR A 84 -18.25 -7.01 -9.38
CA TYR A 84 -17.59 -5.88 -10.05
C TYR A 84 -17.61 -4.59 -9.24
N GLU A 85 -18.71 -4.28 -8.56
CA GLU A 85 -18.90 -3.05 -7.78
C GLU A 85 -17.86 -2.92 -6.66
N LEU A 86 -17.43 -4.03 -6.06
CA LEU A 86 -16.41 -4.06 -5.01
C LEU A 86 -15.00 -4.06 -5.62
N VAL A 87 -14.77 -4.89 -6.65
CA VAL A 87 -13.45 -5.00 -7.28
C VAL A 87 -13.04 -3.73 -8.02
N SER A 88 -13.99 -3.01 -8.63
CA SER A 88 -13.73 -1.73 -9.30
C SER A 88 -13.30 -0.62 -8.33
N ARG A 89 -13.78 -0.65 -7.09
CA ARG A 89 -13.42 0.30 -6.03
C ARG A 89 -12.05 -0.01 -5.41
N MET A 90 -11.67 -1.29 -5.35
CA MET A 90 -10.44 -1.71 -4.70
C MET A 90 -9.80 -2.90 -5.42
N ARG A 91 -8.67 -2.64 -6.10
CA ARG A 91 -7.94 -3.69 -6.84
C ARG A 91 -7.50 -4.88 -5.97
N ALA A 92 -7.22 -4.64 -4.67
CA ALA A 92 -6.81 -5.68 -3.74
C ALA A 92 -7.86 -6.78 -3.53
N SER A 93 -9.10 -6.61 -4.02
CA SER A 93 -10.14 -7.65 -4.01
C SER A 93 -9.71 -8.92 -4.75
N ILE A 94 -8.71 -8.85 -5.66
CA ILE A 94 -8.11 -10.04 -6.30
C ILE A 94 -7.43 -10.98 -5.28
N LEU A 95 -7.11 -10.51 -4.08
CA LEU A 95 -6.44 -11.29 -3.03
C LEU A 95 -7.32 -12.43 -2.47
N VAL A 96 -8.64 -12.34 -2.63
CA VAL A 96 -9.55 -13.44 -2.21
C VAL A 96 -9.45 -14.67 -3.14
N LEU A 97 -8.81 -14.53 -4.32
CA LEU A 97 -8.70 -15.59 -5.32
C LEU A 97 -7.98 -16.84 -4.77
N GLY A 98 -6.81 -16.65 -4.15
CA GLY A 98 -6.03 -17.75 -3.55
C GLY A 98 -6.79 -18.49 -2.44
N PRO A 99 -7.27 -17.78 -1.40
CA PRO A 99 -8.07 -18.39 -0.33
C PRO A 99 -9.32 -19.12 -0.80
N LEU A 100 -10.10 -18.54 -1.72
CA LEU A 100 -11.31 -19.18 -2.26
C LEU A 100 -10.99 -20.44 -3.06
N LEU A 101 -9.99 -20.41 -3.92
CA LEU A 101 -9.54 -21.61 -4.66
C LEU A 101 -9.07 -22.71 -3.72
N ALA A 102 -8.32 -22.34 -2.66
CA ALA A 102 -7.80 -23.27 -1.69
C ALA A 102 -8.92 -23.92 -0.85
N ARG A 103 -9.87 -23.13 -0.36
CA ARG A 103 -10.95 -23.58 0.52
C ARG A 103 -12.13 -24.18 -0.21
N CYS A 104 -12.57 -23.50 -1.30
CA CYS A 104 -13.83 -23.84 -2.00
C CYS A 104 -13.59 -24.58 -3.33
N GLY A 105 -12.34 -24.67 -3.82
CA GLY A 105 -12.02 -25.26 -5.12
C GLY A 105 -12.49 -24.41 -6.31
N ARG A 106 -13.10 -23.25 -6.09
CA ARG A 106 -13.61 -22.33 -7.11
C ARG A 106 -13.56 -20.89 -6.60
N ALA A 107 -13.25 -19.97 -7.51
CA ALA A 107 -13.34 -18.54 -7.25
C ALA A 107 -13.75 -17.81 -8.53
N ARG A 108 -14.60 -16.78 -8.41
CA ARG A 108 -15.01 -15.90 -9.50
C ARG A 108 -14.82 -14.45 -9.06
N VAL A 109 -13.87 -13.76 -9.68
CA VAL A 109 -13.49 -12.40 -9.30
C VAL A 109 -13.62 -11.50 -10.53
N ALA A 110 -14.31 -10.36 -10.40
CA ALA A 110 -14.36 -9.41 -11.49
C ALA A 110 -12.95 -8.94 -11.86
N MET A 111 -12.69 -8.74 -13.16
CA MET A 111 -11.40 -8.23 -13.62
C MET A 111 -11.16 -6.83 -13.05
N PRO A 112 -10.06 -6.62 -12.31
CA PRO A 112 -9.80 -5.31 -11.75
C PRO A 112 -9.57 -4.30 -12.87
N GLY A 113 -10.21 -3.14 -12.77
CA GLY A 113 -10.03 -2.02 -13.70
C GLY A 113 -8.57 -1.55 -13.75
N GLY A 114 -8.23 -0.74 -14.77
CA GLY A 114 -6.93 -0.10 -14.87
C GLY A 114 -6.62 0.77 -13.66
N CYS A 115 -5.33 0.87 -13.31
CA CYS A 115 -4.86 1.82 -12.32
C CYS A 115 -4.11 2.94 -13.04
N ASN A 116 -4.25 4.19 -12.59
CA ASN A 116 -3.62 5.36 -13.21
C ASN A 116 -2.07 5.30 -13.20
N ILE A 117 -1.47 4.41 -12.40
CA ILE A 117 -0.01 4.29 -12.26
C ILE A 117 0.62 3.26 -13.19
N GLY A 118 -0.15 2.56 -14.03
CA GLY A 118 0.36 1.60 -15.01
C GLY A 118 -0.36 0.27 -15.06
N SER A 119 0.11 -0.61 -15.97
CA SER A 119 -0.45 -1.92 -16.23
C SER A 119 -0.07 -2.90 -15.12
N ARG A 120 -1.04 -3.19 -14.24
CA ARG A 120 -0.90 -4.21 -13.20
C ARG A 120 -1.57 -5.50 -13.64
N LYS A 121 -0.93 -6.23 -14.53
CA LYS A 121 -1.45 -7.50 -15.03
C LYS A 121 -1.60 -8.51 -13.89
N ILE A 122 -2.66 -9.31 -13.96
CA ILE A 122 -2.92 -10.41 -13.01
C ILE A 122 -2.36 -11.75 -13.49
N ASP A 123 -1.63 -11.74 -14.60
CA ASP A 123 -1.08 -12.93 -15.26
C ASP A 123 -0.15 -13.75 -14.34
N LEU A 124 0.66 -13.09 -13.50
CA LEU A 124 1.52 -13.79 -12.53
C LEU A 124 0.71 -14.54 -11.47
N HIS A 125 -0.43 -13.98 -11.02
CA HIS A 125 -1.34 -14.67 -10.10
C HIS A 125 -1.92 -15.92 -10.77
N VAL A 126 -2.43 -15.76 -11.99
CA VAL A 126 -3.04 -16.86 -12.76
C VAL A 126 -2.03 -17.97 -13.03
N ARG A 127 -0.86 -17.63 -13.60
CA ARG A 127 0.20 -18.61 -13.90
C ARG A 127 0.67 -19.38 -12.67
N GLY A 128 0.82 -18.69 -11.52
CA GLY A 128 1.20 -19.36 -10.27
C GLY A 128 0.15 -20.37 -9.83
N LEU A 129 -1.12 -20.01 -9.82
CA LEU A 129 -2.22 -20.89 -9.43
C LEU A 129 -2.49 -22.00 -10.47
N GLU A 130 -2.25 -21.76 -11.76
CA GLU A 130 -2.33 -22.80 -12.81
C GLU A 130 -1.26 -23.88 -12.61
N LYS A 131 -0.03 -23.50 -12.24
CA LYS A 131 1.01 -24.49 -11.88
C LYS A 131 0.59 -25.35 -10.69
N MET A 132 -0.26 -24.83 -9.79
CA MET A 132 -0.83 -25.57 -8.66
C MET A 132 -2.05 -26.42 -9.05
N GLY A 133 -2.48 -26.39 -10.31
CA GLY A 133 -3.55 -27.23 -10.85
C GLY A 133 -4.91 -26.55 -10.98
N ALA A 134 -5.01 -25.24 -10.76
CA ALA A 134 -6.19 -24.46 -11.11
C ALA A 134 -6.32 -24.31 -12.63
N ARG A 135 -7.54 -24.07 -13.11
CA ARG A 135 -7.85 -23.72 -14.50
C ARG A 135 -8.63 -22.43 -14.51
N PHE A 136 -8.30 -21.54 -15.44
CA PHE A 136 -8.94 -20.22 -15.52
C PHE A 136 -9.64 -20.03 -16.86
N SER A 137 -10.77 -19.32 -16.80
CA SER A 137 -11.48 -18.74 -17.95
C SER A 137 -11.82 -17.27 -17.66
N SER A 138 -11.96 -16.48 -18.71
CA SER A 138 -12.38 -15.09 -18.62
C SER A 138 -13.63 -14.89 -19.43
N GLU A 139 -14.75 -14.58 -18.79
CA GLU A 139 -16.05 -14.35 -19.42
C GLU A 139 -16.77 -13.18 -18.75
N HIS A 140 -17.45 -12.36 -19.54
CA HIS A 140 -18.27 -11.24 -19.08
C HIS A 140 -17.57 -10.29 -18.08
N GLY A 141 -16.26 -10.08 -18.24
CA GLY A 141 -15.49 -9.21 -17.34
C GLY A 141 -15.09 -9.85 -16.00
N PHE A 142 -15.29 -11.17 -15.85
CA PHE A 142 -14.86 -11.94 -14.69
C PHE A 142 -13.74 -12.92 -15.04
N LEU A 143 -12.84 -13.10 -14.08
CA LEU A 143 -11.90 -14.21 -14.04
C LEU A 143 -12.52 -15.32 -13.19
N GLU A 144 -12.74 -16.49 -13.76
CA GLU A 144 -13.19 -17.67 -13.05
C GLU A 144 -12.06 -18.69 -12.95
N GLY A 145 -11.74 -19.11 -11.74
CA GLY A 145 -10.77 -20.15 -11.43
C GLY A 145 -11.45 -21.37 -10.83
N VAL A 146 -11.07 -22.57 -11.28
CA VAL A 146 -11.54 -23.84 -10.72
C VAL A 146 -10.37 -24.77 -10.44
N ALA A 147 -10.41 -25.48 -9.30
CA ALA A 147 -9.45 -26.50 -8.91
C ALA A 147 -10.19 -27.81 -8.58
N PRO A 148 -10.70 -28.57 -9.60
CA PRO A 148 -11.62 -29.68 -9.37
C PRO A 148 -11.04 -30.82 -8.55
N ARG A 149 -9.72 -30.93 -8.48
CA ARG A 149 -8.99 -31.94 -7.68
C ARG A 149 -8.30 -31.34 -6.45
N GLY A 150 -8.65 -30.06 -6.10
CA GLY A 150 -7.92 -29.25 -5.14
C GLY A 150 -6.55 -28.82 -5.68
N LEU A 151 -5.90 -27.90 -4.96
CA LEU A 151 -4.57 -27.40 -5.32
C LEU A 151 -3.48 -28.39 -4.88
N SER A 152 -2.38 -28.42 -5.62
CA SER A 152 -1.20 -29.24 -5.33
C SER A 152 0.05 -28.39 -5.36
N GLY A 153 1.02 -28.71 -4.53
CA GLY A 153 2.31 -28.03 -4.47
C GLY A 153 3.04 -28.06 -5.82
N ALA A 154 3.75 -27.01 -6.11
CA ALA A 154 4.48 -26.79 -7.37
C ALA A 154 5.71 -25.90 -7.17
N VAL A 155 6.64 -25.92 -8.13
CA VAL A 155 7.70 -24.92 -8.24
C VAL A 155 7.21 -23.78 -9.14
N ILE A 156 7.17 -22.58 -8.60
CA ILE A 156 6.62 -21.39 -9.24
C ILE A 156 7.71 -20.32 -9.29
N SER A 157 8.26 -20.08 -10.49
CA SER A 157 9.24 -19.02 -10.71
C SER A 157 8.50 -17.79 -11.24
N LEU A 158 8.64 -16.65 -10.56
CA LEU A 158 8.04 -15.37 -10.95
C LEU A 158 9.02 -14.58 -11.82
N ASP A 159 8.57 -14.12 -13.00
CA ASP A 159 9.40 -13.31 -13.92
C ASP A 159 9.77 -11.94 -13.27
N PHE A 160 8.96 -11.49 -12.33
CA PHE A 160 9.15 -10.28 -11.53
C PHE A 160 8.70 -10.55 -10.08
N PRO A 161 9.39 -10.03 -9.03
CA PRO A 161 8.99 -10.23 -7.64
C PRO A 161 7.71 -9.44 -7.30
N SER A 162 6.59 -9.96 -7.83
CA SER A 162 5.28 -9.37 -7.64
C SER A 162 4.75 -9.65 -6.26
N VAL A 163 4.50 -8.59 -5.48
CA VAL A 163 3.91 -8.68 -4.13
C VAL A 163 2.58 -9.43 -4.18
N GLY A 164 1.62 -8.96 -5.00
CA GLY A 164 0.29 -9.56 -5.07
C GLY A 164 0.29 -11.02 -5.54
N ALA A 165 1.13 -11.39 -6.51
CA ALA A 165 1.24 -12.78 -6.96
C ALA A 165 1.84 -13.68 -5.87
N THR A 166 2.90 -13.22 -5.21
CA THR A 166 3.51 -13.96 -4.07
C THR A 166 2.48 -14.22 -2.98
N GLU A 167 1.70 -13.20 -2.57
CA GLU A 167 0.66 -13.30 -1.56
C GLU A 167 -0.45 -14.30 -1.92
N ASN A 168 -1.00 -14.18 -3.13
CA ASN A 168 -2.05 -15.09 -3.58
C ASN A 168 -1.58 -16.54 -3.65
N VAL A 169 -0.35 -16.76 -4.16
CA VAL A 169 0.25 -18.09 -4.21
C VAL A 169 0.53 -18.61 -2.80
N MET A 170 1.05 -17.77 -1.88
CA MET A 170 1.27 -18.18 -0.47
C MET A 170 -0.04 -18.63 0.18
N MET A 171 -1.10 -17.81 0.09
CA MET A 171 -2.41 -18.14 0.67
C MET A 171 -3.03 -19.40 0.06
N ALA A 172 -2.79 -19.66 -1.22
CA ALA A 172 -3.24 -20.88 -1.87
C ALA A 172 -2.37 -22.10 -1.47
N ALA A 173 -1.06 -21.91 -1.37
CA ALA A 173 -0.08 -22.96 -1.14
C ALA A 173 -0.15 -23.56 0.27
N VAL A 174 -0.47 -22.75 1.28
CA VAL A 174 -0.60 -23.25 2.67
C VAL A 174 -1.71 -24.29 2.82
N ALA A 175 -2.71 -24.30 1.92
CA ALA A 175 -3.79 -25.29 1.90
C ALA A 175 -3.66 -26.32 0.76
N ALA A 176 -2.62 -26.23 -0.06
CA ALA A 176 -2.39 -27.16 -1.17
C ALA A 176 -1.79 -28.49 -0.66
N ARG A 177 -1.97 -29.57 -1.43
CA ARG A 177 -1.34 -30.84 -1.11
C ARG A 177 0.13 -30.84 -1.51
N GLY A 178 1.02 -31.12 -0.56
CA GLY A 178 2.45 -31.25 -0.80
C GLY A 178 3.23 -29.95 -0.64
N ARG A 179 4.41 -29.86 -1.25
CA ARG A 179 5.36 -28.75 -1.10
C ARG A 179 5.26 -27.80 -2.28
N THR A 180 5.17 -26.51 -2.00
CA THR A 180 5.27 -25.41 -2.98
C THR A 180 6.58 -24.68 -2.76
N VAL A 181 7.26 -24.27 -3.85
CA VAL A 181 8.42 -23.40 -3.84
C VAL A 181 8.11 -22.20 -4.71
N ILE A 182 8.23 -21.00 -4.16
CA ILE A 182 8.10 -19.75 -4.92
C ILE A 182 9.51 -19.18 -5.09
N GLU A 183 9.99 -19.13 -6.33
CA GLU A 183 11.28 -18.55 -6.71
C GLU A 183 11.07 -17.13 -7.23
N ASN A 184 12.03 -16.25 -6.96
CA ASN A 184 11.96 -14.81 -7.21
C ASN A 184 10.74 -14.17 -6.53
N ALA A 185 10.45 -14.62 -5.30
CA ALA A 185 9.38 -14.09 -4.46
C ALA A 185 9.64 -12.63 -4.07
N ALA A 186 8.58 -11.88 -3.86
CA ALA A 186 8.66 -10.55 -3.24
C ALA A 186 9.09 -10.66 -1.77
N ARG A 187 9.72 -9.61 -1.22
CA ARG A 187 10.36 -9.63 0.10
C ARG A 187 9.89 -8.51 1.02
N GLU A 188 8.83 -7.81 0.66
CA GLU A 188 8.26 -6.73 1.44
C GLU A 188 7.89 -7.18 2.86
N PRO A 189 8.07 -6.33 3.90
CA PRO A 189 7.74 -6.65 5.30
C PRO A 189 6.31 -7.16 5.48
N GLU A 190 5.39 -6.69 4.67
CA GLU A 190 3.99 -7.11 4.68
C GLU A 190 3.82 -8.60 4.29
N LEU A 191 4.77 -9.17 3.54
CA LEU A 191 4.79 -10.62 3.25
C LEU A 191 5.25 -11.44 4.46
N SER A 192 6.18 -10.89 5.26
CA SER A 192 6.58 -11.49 6.52
C SER A 192 5.42 -11.52 7.50
N ASP A 193 4.66 -10.44 7.61
CA ASP A 193 3.45 -10.34 8.42
C ASP A 193 2.38 -11.37 7.99
N LEU A 194 2.16 -11.51 6.66
CA LEU A 194 1.26 -12.55 6.14
C LEU A 194 1.76 -13.96 6.47
N ALA A 195 3.06 -14.21 6.37
CA ALA A 195 3.62 -15.53 6.67
C ALA A 195 3.49 -15.88 8.16
N GLU A 196 3.78 -14.93 9.05
CA GLU A 196 3.58 -15.10 10.50
C GLU A 196 2.12 -15.41 10.81
N PHE A 197 1.19 -14.65 10.25
CA PHE A 197 -0.24 -14.90 10.39
C PHE A 197 -0.65 -16.30 9.90
N LEU A 198 -0.19 -16.73 8.72
CA LEU A 198 -0.49 -18.05 8.18
C LEU A 198 0.17 -19.18 9.01
N GLN A 199 1.35 -18.94 9.59
CA GLN A 199 2.00 -19.88 10.49
C GLN A 199 1.24 -20.01 11.81
N GLU A 200 0.77 -18.90 12.39
CA GLU A 200 -0.11 -18.91 13.55
C GLU A 200 -1.39 -19.70 13.28
N MET A 201 -1.95 -19.62 12.05
CA MET A 201 -3.11 -20.41 11.63
C MET A 201 -2.81 -21.91 11.44
N GLY A 202 -1.56 -22.35 11.55
CA GLY A 202 -1.13 -23.76 11.38
C GLY A 202 -0.33 -24.02 10.11
N GLY A 203 -0.04 -23.02 9.28
CA GLY A 203 0.78 -23.12 8.06
C GLY A 203 2.26 -23.40 8.36
N ARG A 204 2.97 -23.99 7.40
CA ARG A 204 4.42 -24.24 7.48
C ARG A 204 5.10 -23.52 6.32
N ILE A 205 5.78 -22.41 6.63
CA ILE A 205 6.39 -21.51 5.64
C ILE A 205 7.82 -21.21 6.08
N GLU A 206 8.77 -21.31 5.15
CA GLU A 206 10.19 -21.01 5.35
C GLU A 206 10.71 -20.09 4.25
N GLY A 207 11.79 -19.36 4.51
CA GLY A 207 12.48 -18.53 3.51
C GLY A 207 11.83 -17.18 3.24
N VAL A 208 10.84 -16.74 4.01
CA VAL A 208 10.22 -15.40 3.85
C VAL A 208 11.27 -14.32 4.07
N GLY A 209 11.17 -13.22 3.31
CA GLY A 209 12.21 -12.16 3.29
C GLY A 209 13.41 -12.51 2.39
N THR A 210 13.47 -13.73 1.84
CA THR A 210 14.44 -14.14 0.82
C THR A 210 13.80 -14.27 -0.57
N PRO A 211 14.57 -14.42 -1.64
CA PRO A 211 14.01 -14.64 -2.97
C PRO A 211 13.28 -15.97 -3.16
N THR A 212 13.41 -16.91 -2.20
CA THR A 212 12.81 -18.23 -2.29
C THR A 212 12.00 -18.54 -1.05
N ILE A 213 10.71 -18.83 -1.23
CA ILE A 213 9.79 -19.20 -0.16
C ILE A 213 9.37 -20.65 -0.37
N GLU A 214 9.48 -21.46 0.69
CA GLU A 214 9.02 -22.84 0.72
C GLU A 214 7.80 -22.98 1.62
N ILE A 215 6.78 -23.68 1.14
CA ILE A 215 5.51 -23.85 1.83
C ILE A 215 5.13 -25.31 1.79
N LEU A 216 4.89 -25.89 2.96
CA LEU A 216 4.29 -27.22 3.08
C LEU A 216 2.82 -27.06 3.43
N GLY A 217 1.95 -27.54 2.55
CA GLY A 217 0.51 -27.41 2.74
C GLY A 217 -0.01 -28.23 3.92
N THR A 218 -1.07 -27.71 4.56
CA THR A 218 -1.78 -28.34 5.68
C THR A 218 -3.29 -28.29 5.45
N SER A 219 -4.03 -29.14 6.13
CA SER A 219 -5.50 -29.10 6.21
C SER A 219 -5.99 -28.67 7.59
N ASP A 220 -5.08 -28.43 8.53
CA ASP A 220 -5.38 -28.13 9.93
C ASP A 220 -5.23 -26.63 10.19
N PHE A 221 -6.22 -25.86 9.74
CA PHE A 221 -6.29 -24.41 9.96
C PHE A 221 -7.20 -24.06 11.11
N HIS A 222 -6.78 -23.10 11.93
CA HIS A 222 -7.57 -22.54 13.02
C HIS A 222 -7.54 -21.00 13.01
N PRO A 223 -8.59 -20.36 13.51
CA PRO A 223 -8.63 -18.90 13.61
C PRO A 223 -7.65 -18.41 14.67
N VAL A 224 -7.12 -17.21 14.47
CA VAL A 224 -6.07 -16.63 15.31
C VAL A 224 -6.40 -15.18 15.72
N ARG A 225 -5.64 -14.65 16.68
CA ARG A 225 -5.56 -13.22 16.97
C ARG A 225 -4.20 -12.72 16.53
N HIS A 226 -4.17 -11.72 15.65
CA HIS A 226 -2.94 -11.17 15.09
C HIS A 226 -2.98 -9.65 15.07
N SER A 227 -1.82 -9.00 15.18
CA SER A 227 -1.70 -7.54 15.12
C SER A 227 -1.01 -7.11 13.84
N VAL A 228 -1.70 -6.32 13.02
CA VAL A 228 -1.14 -5.77 11.77
C VAL A 228 0.10 -4.92 12.07
N ILE A 229 1.17 -5.12 11.33
CA ILE A 229 2.40 -4.32 11.45
C ILE A 229 2.16 -2.84 11.14
N PRO A 230 2.96 -1.90 11.68
CA PRO A 230 2.85 -0.48 11.37
C PRO A 230 3.13 -0.20 9.89
N ASP A 231 2.41 0.77 9.32
CA ASP A 231 2.52 1.14 7.89
C ASP A 231 3.80 1.94 7.61
N ARG A 232 4.79 1.28 6.99
CA ARG A 232 6.05 1.90 6.58
C ARG A 232 5.88 3.01 5.53
N ILE A 233 4.81 2.95 4.73
CA ILE A 233 4.54 3.96 3.71
C ILE A 233 3.91 5.21 4.35
N GLU A 234 3.03 5.05 5.33
CA GLU A 234 2.55 6.16 6.13
C GLU A 234 3.71 6.81 6.89
N ALA A 235 4.54 6.01 7.57
CA ALA A 235 5.71 6.50 8.30
C ALA A 235 6.68 7.26 7.38
N GLY A 236 7.02 6.70 6.22
CA GLY A 236 7.86 7.34 5.22
C GLY A 236 7.25 8.64 4.68
N THR A 237 5.93 8.69 4.48
CA THR A 237 5.22 9.90 4.04
C THR A 237 5.38 11.05 5.05
N PHE A 238 5.18 10.80 6.35
CA PHE A 238 5.34 11.83 7.38
C PHE A 238 6.81 12.18 7.64
N ALA A 239 7.74 11.22 7.51
CA ALA A 239 9.18 11.49 7.54
C ALA A 239 9.60 12.47 6.43
N ILE A 240 9.15 12.21 5.21
CA ILE A 240 9.40 13.08 4.05
C ILE A 240 8.74 14.45 4.25
N ALA A 241 7.51 14.50 4.75
CA ALA A 241 6.81 15.77 5.03
C ALA A 241 7.55 16.62 6.06
N ALA A 242 8.08 16.01 7.13
CA ALA A 242 8.90 16.70 8.13
C ALA A 242 10.16 17.30 7.50
N CYS A 243 10.90 16.52 6.70
CA CYS A 243 12.08 17.03 5.99
C CYS A 243 11.72 18.15 5.01
N ALA A 244 10.63 18.03 4.28
CA ALA A 244 10.19 19.02 3.29
C ALA A 244 9.85 20.37 3.91
N THR A 245 9.33 20.36 5.15
CA THR A 245 8.94 21.57 5.89
C THR A 245 10.03 22.12 6.82
N GLY A 246 11.22 21.51 6.86
CA GLY A 246 12.28 21.89 7.80
C GLY A 246 11.90 21.60 9.26
N GLY A 247 11.14 20.54 9.50
CA GLY A 247 10.57 20.17 10.79
C GLY A 247 11.24 18.98 11.46
N GLN A 248 10.66 18.54 12.59
CA GLN A 248 11.12 17.39 13.35
C GLN A 248 9.95 16.61 13.93
N VAL A 249 9.84 15.32 13.66
CA VAL A 249 8.73 14.48 14.10
C VAL A 249 9.20 13.15 14.69
N LEU A 250 8.43 12.63 15.65
CA LEU A 250 8.53 11.24 16.11
C LEU A 250 7.36 10.43 15.53
N LEU A 251 7.68 9.41 14.77
CA LEU A 251 6.75 8.46 14.18
C LEU A 251 6.63 7.27 15.14
N GLU A 252 5.68 7.36 16.06
CA GLU A 252 5.51 6.37 17.13
C GLU A 252 5.17 4.99 16.55
N ARG A 253 5.81 3.94 17.06
CA ARG A 253 5.69 2.55 16.61
C ARG A 253 6.19 2.26 15.20
N ALA A 254 6.69 3.26 14.45
CA ALA A 254 7.29 2.99 13.15
C ALA A 254 8.51 2.08 13.28
N ARG A 255 8.64 1.12 12.38
CA ARG A 255 9.76 0.17 12.33
C ARG A 255 10.80 0.66 11.31
N GLY A 256 11.99 1.04 11.80
CA GLY A 256 13.09 1.52 10.96
C GLY A 256 13.59 0.45 9.98
N ASP A 257 13.66 -0.81 10.43
CA ASP A 257 14.06 -1.98 9.64
C ASP A 257 13.14 -2.27 8.44
N HIS A 258 11.92 -1.70 8.43
CA HIS A 258 11.03 -1.79 7.27
C HIS A 258 11.28 -0.70 6.21
N MET A 259 12.13 0.30 6.50
CA MET A 259 12.34 1.50 5.68
C MET A 259 13.82 1.89 5.52
N ASP A 260 14.75 0.94 5.67
CA ASP A 260 16.21 1.22 5.69
C ASP A 260 16.67 2.14 4.57
N LEU A 261 16.31 1.85 3.31
CA LEU A 261 16.75 2.66 2.18
C LEU A 261 16.08 4.05 2.16
N VAL A 262 14.83 4.16 2.64
CA VAL A 262 14.15 5.46 2.76
C VAL A 262 14.88 6.32 3.79
N LEU A 263 15.17 5.77 4.97
CA LEU A 263 15.90 6.47 6.04
C LEU A 263 17.32 6.83 5.61
N ALA A 264 18.00 5.94 4.88
CA ALA A 264 19.31 6.23 4.30
C ALA A 264 19.27 7.41 3.32
N LYS A 265 18.25 7.48 2.44
CA LYS A 265 18.07 8.61 1.50
C LYS A 265 17.71 9.91 2.22
N LEU A 266 16.91 9.85 3.28
CA LEU A 266 16.65 11.03 4.13
C LEU A 266 17.93 11.50 4.86
N THR A 267 18.79 10.58 5.30
CA THR A 267 20.08 10.93 5.88
C THR A 267 21.02 11.57 4.83
N GLU A 268 21.06 11.02 3.61
CA GLU A 268 21.88 11.54 2.49
C GLU A 268 21.50 12.99 2.14
N LEU A 269 20.20 13.34 2.15
CA LEU A 269 19.74 14.71 1.91
C LEU A 269 20.00 15.68 3.08
N GLY A 270 20.48 15.17 4.23
CA GLY A 270 20.87 15.97 5.40
C GLY A 270 20.01 15.79 6.64
N ALA A 271 18.98 14.93 6.61
CA ALA A 271 18.13 14.72 7.78
C ALA A 271 18.85 13.96 8.91
N ALA A 272 18.58 14.35 10.14
CA ALA A 272 18.90 13.57 11.33
C ALA A 272 17.83 12.47 11.50
N VAL A 273 18.28 11.22 11.58
CA VAL A 273 17.40 10.05 11.75
C VAL A 273 17.82 9.28 12.99
N LEU A 274 16.86 8.98 13.88
CA LEU A 274 17.08 8.20 15.08
C LEU A 274 16.01 7.10 15.19
N VAL A 275 16.43 5.85 15.13
CA VAL A 275 15.56 4.68 15.33
C VAL A 275 15.65 4.27 16.80
N THR A 276 14.49 4.15 17.47
CA THR A 276 14.36 3.75 18.88
C THR A 276 13.26 2.71 19.04
N GLU A 277 13.10 2.16 20.24
CA GLU A 277 11.97 1.28 20.59
C GLU A 277 10.61 2.00 20.51
N ALA A 278 10.57 3.33 20.73
CA ALA A 278 9.35 4.12 20.62
C ALA A 278 8.91 4.35 19.16
N GLY A 279 9.84 4.23 18.22
CA GLY A 279 9.61 4.50 16.81
C GLY A 279 10.80 5.16 16.12
N VAL A 280 10.52 5.93 15.08
CA VAL A 280 11.52 6.61 14.25
C VAL A 280 11.37 8.12 14.39
N ALA A 281 12.41 8.80 14.87
CA ALA A 281 12.49 10.25 14.86
C ALA A 281 13.25 10.73 13.63
N VAL A 282 12.69 11.72 12.93
CA VAL A 282 13.29 12.33 11.73
C VAL A 282 13.17 13.84 11.81
N GLY A 283 14.24 14.55 11.50
CA GLY A 283 14.23 16.01 11.47
C GLY A 283 15.25 16.57 10.49
N LEU A 284 14.92 17.75 9.94
CA LEU A 284 15.80 18.50 9.06
C LEU A 284 15.58 20.00 9.34
N GLU A 285 16.62 20.72 9.77
CA GLU A 285 16.52 22.14 10.07
C GLU A 285 16.81 23.02 8.87
N ASP A 286 17.78 22.61 8.06
CA ASP A 286 18.23 23.30 6.87
C ASP A 286 17.47 22.82 5.63
N ARG A 287 17.69 23.49 4.49
CA ARG A 287 17.15 23.06 3.19
C ARG A 287 17.75 21.70 2.81
N ALA A 288 16.89 20.78 2.37
CA ALA A 288 17.30 19.47 1.88
C ALA A 288 18.28 19.58 0.71
N ARG A 289 19.26 18.69 0.64
CA ARG A 289 20.13 18.55 -0.55
C ARG A 289 19.48 17.61 -1.55
N ALA A 290 19.74 17.84 -2.83
CA ALA A 290 19.32 16.94 -3.89
C ALA A 290 19.97 15.56 -3.73
N VAL A 291 19.19 14.50 -3.93
CA VAL A 291 19.64 13.11 -3.92
C VAL A 291 19.00 12.35 -5.06
N ASP A 292 19.74 11.42 -5.65
CA ASP A 292 19.23 10.52 -6.67
C ASP A 292 18.66 9.27 -6.03
N PHE A 293 17.59 8.71 -6.61
CA PHE A 293 17.10 7.40 -6.21
C PHE A 293 16.44 6.63 -7.35
N VAL A 294 16.38 5.31 -7.17
CA VAL A 294 15.77 4.37 -8.11
C VAL A 294 14.73 3.55 -7.36
N THR A 295 13.50 3.49 -7.85
CA THR A 295 12.49 2.61 -7.28
C THR A 295 12.74 1.16 -7.70
N LEU A 296 12.71 0.26 -6.74
CA LEU A 296 12.90 -1.17 -6.91
C LEU A 296 12.03 -1.94 -5.90
N PRO A 297 11.73 -3.22 -6.17
CA PRO A 297 11.16 -4.10 -5.15
C PRO A 297 12.01 -4.11 -3.86
N HIS A 298 11.37 -4.35 -2.73
CA HIS A 298 12.05 -4.37 -1.42
C HIS A 298 13.28 -5.32 -1.41
N PRO A 299 14.41 -4.90 -0.83
CA PRO A 299 14.65 -3.74 0.02
C PRO A 299 15.04 -2.44 -0.72
N GLY A 300 14.71 -2.32 -2.01
CA GLY A 300 14.91 -1.08 -2.76
C GLY A 300 13.99 0.06 -2.30
N PHE A 301 14.17 1.26 -2.88
CA PHE A 301 13.31 2.40 -2.55
C PHE A 301 11.88 2.12 -3.03
N PRO A 302 10.87 2.19 -2.14
CA PRO A 302 9.50 1.81 -2.49
C PRO A 302 8.87 2.82 -3.45
N THR A 303 8.32 2.31 -4.56
CA THR A 303 7.58 3.14 -5.52
C THR A 303 6.43 3.91 -4.87
N ASP A 304 5.86 3.42 -3.76
CA ASP A 304 4.79 4.09 -3.01
C ASP A 304 5.24 5.35 -2.24
N LEU A 305 6.54 5.60 -2.12
CA LEU A 305 7.09 6.85 -1.58
C LEU A 305 7.73 7.76 -2.65
N GLN A 306 7.75 7.31 -3.91
CA GLN A 306 8.32 8.09 -5.02
C GLN A 306 7.64 9.47 -5.18
N PRO A 307 6.30 9.60 -5.22
CA PRO A 307 5.66 10.91 -5.37
C PRO A 307 5.98 11.89 -4.22
N GLN A 308 5.95 11.41 -2.97
CA GLN A 308 6.25 12.21 -1.78
C GLN A 308 7.71 12.69 -1.80
N MET A 309 8.64 11.80 -2.14
CA MET A 309 10.05 12.15 -2.24
C MET A 309 10.30 13.17 -3.36
N MET A 310 9.62 13.05 -4.50
CA MET A 310 9.71 14.05 -5.58
C MET A 310 9.15 15.41 -5.16
N ALA A 311 8.10 15.46 -4.33
CA ALA A 311 7.59 16.72 -3.77
C ALA A 311 8.64 17.39 -2.87
N LEU A 312 9.33 16.63 -2.00
CA LEU A 312 10.46 17.13 -1.21
C LEU A 312 11.61 17.64 -2.11
N LEU A 313 12.02 16.84 -3.10
CA LEU A 313 13.12 17.19 -4.00
C LEU A 313 12.83 18.40 -4.87
N SER A 314 11.54 18.74 -5.08
CA SER A 314 11.15 19.96 -5.80
C SER A 314 11.58 21.26 -5.10
N VAL A 315 11.81 21.21 -3.77
CA VAL A 315 12.32 22.34 -2.98
C VAL A 315 13.74 22.11 -2.44
N ALA A 316 14.41 21.02 -2.80
CA ALA A 316 15.77 20.73 -2.36
C ALA A 316 16.81 21.60 -3.08
N GLU A 317 18.00 21.74 -2.51
CA GLU A 317 19.12 22.42 -3.16
C GLU A 317 19.83 21.48 -4.14
N GLY A 318 19.85 21.84 -5.44
CA GLY A 318 20.55 21.10 -6.48
C GLY A 318 19.62 20.41 -7.49
N THR A 319 20.11 19.35 -8.11
CA THR A 319 19.39 18.58 -9.14
C THR A 319 19.38 17.12 -8.77
N SER A 320 18.21 16.48 -8.84
CA SER A 320 18.01 15.06 -8.59
C SER A 320 17.57 14.32 -9.84
N ILE A 321 18.00 13.07 -9.98
CA ILE A 321 17.52 12.12 -10.98
C ILE A 321 16.76 11.02 -10.27
N VAL A 322 15.49 10.85 -10.66
CA VAL A 322 14.60 9.80 -10.15
C VAL A 322 14.31 8.81 -11.26
N THR A 323 14.54 7.51 -10.98
CA THR A 323 14.22 6.44 -11.94
C THR A 323 13.12 5.56 -11.38
N GLU A 324 11.99 5.45 -12.11
CA GLU A 324 10.86 4.60 -11.75
C GLU A 324 10.88 3.31 -12.56
N ASN A 325 11.18 2.18 -11.91
CA ASN A 325 11.29 0.88 -12.55
C ASN A 325 10.13 -0.08 -12.25
N VAL A 326 9.19 0.32 -11.39
CA VAL A 326 8.11 -0.56 -10.96
C VAL A 326 6.82 -0.29 -11.72
N PHE A 327 6.48 1.00 -11.92
CA PHE A 327 5.24 1.39 -12.60
C PHE A 327 5.47 2.46 -13.68
N GLU A 328 5.23 2.10 -14.92
CA GLU A 328 5.52 2.90 -16.11
C GLU A 328 4.79 4.26 -16.17
N SER A 329 3.63 4.38 -15.55
CA SER A 329 2.81 5.62 -15.56
C SER A 329 2.85 6.40 -14.25
N ARG A 330 3.84 6.14 -13.38
CA ARG A 330 3.86 6.73 -12.03
C ARG A 330 4.21 8.23 -12.00
N PHE A 331 4.55 8.85 -13.12
CA PHE A 331 4.87 10.27 -13.20
C PHE A 331 3.68 11.18 -13.58
N MET A 332 2.45 10.67 -13.67
CA MET A 332 1.27 11.47 -14.06
C MET A 332 1.01 12.67 -13.14
N PHE A 333 1.42 12.63 -11.87
CA PHE A 333 1.26 13.74 -10.92
C PHE A 333 2.26 14.89 -11.12
N VAL A 334 3.29 14.71 -11.95
CA VAL A 334 4.35 15.71 -12.18
C VAL A 334 3.77 17.02 -12.75
N ASP A 335 2.77 16.93 -13.60
CA ASP A 335 2.10 18.13 -14.15
C ASP A 335 1.46 18.98 -13.04
N GLU A 336 0.95 18.34 -11.97
CA GLU A 336 0.39 19.06 -10.82
C GLU A 336 1.49 19.75 -9.98
N LEU A 337 2.67 19.12 -9.79
CA LEU A 337 3.83 19.76 -9.17
C LEU A 337 4.35 20.94 -10.02
N ASN A 338 4.46 20.75 -11.33
CA ASN A 338 4.88 21.80 -12.24
C ASN A 338 3.89 22.98 -12.26
N ARG A 339 2.58 22.72 -12.07
CA ARG A 339 1.55 23.76 -11.87
C ARG A 339 1.82 24.62 -10.62
N MET A 340 2.43 24.02 -9.58
CA MET A 340 2.86 24.73 -8.37
C MET A 340 4.24 25.40 -8.53
N GLY A 341 4.85 25.37 -9.72
CA GLY A 341 6.13 26.02 -10.00
C GLY A 341 7.37 25.12 -9.83
N ALA A 342 7.21 23.82 -9.67
CA ALA A 342 8.35 22.89 -9.71
C ALA A 342 9.00 22.85 -11.11
N ASP A 343 10.30 22.58 -11.18
CA ASP A 343 11.04 22.33 -12.44
C ASP A 343 11.36 20.85 -12.56
N ILE A 344 10.37 20.09 -13.04
CA ILE A 344 10.47 18.65 -13.24
C ILE A 344 10.26 18.30 -14.71
N ARG A 345 11.19 17.53 -15.28
CA ARG A 345 11.11 17.00 -16.65
C ARG A 345 11.16 15.48 -16.60
N THR A 346 10.23 14.83 -17.28
CA THR A 346 10.16 13.38 -17.38
C THR A 346 10.51 12.91 -18.77
N GLU A 347 11.29 11.81 -18.86
CA GLU A 347 11.61 11.13 -20.11
C GLU A 347 11.67 9.61 -19.84
N GLY A 348 10.73 8.87 -20.41
CA GLY A 348 10.61 7.43 -20.19
C GLY A 348 10.43 7.09 -18.70
N HIS A 349 11.41 6.40 -18.13
CA HIS A 349 11.43 6.00 -16.72
C HIS A 349 12.16 6.98 -15.80
N HIS A 350 12.61 8.12 -16.31
CA HIS A 350 13.42 9.07 -15.58
C HIS A 350 12.70 10.39 -15.39
N ALA A 351 12.93 11.01 -14.23
CA ALA A 351 12.56 12.39 -13.95
C ALA A 351 13.80 13.14 -13.51
N VAL A 352 14.05 14.32 -14.09
CA VAL A 352 15.06 15.28 -13.65
C VAL A 352 14.35 16.39 -12.90
N ILE A 353 14.71 16.60 -11.64
CA ILE A 353 14.11 17.59 -10.74
C ILE A 353 15.18 18.63 -10.42
N ARG A 354 14.94 19.88 -10.79
CA ARG A 354 15.75 21.00 -10.30
C ARG A 354 15.00 21.68 -9.18
N GLY A 355 15.56 21.61 -7.99
CA GLY A 355 14.92 22.21 -6.82
C GLY A 355 14.81 23.71 -6.95
N VAL A 356 13.62 24.22 -6.63
CA VAL A 356 13.31 25.67 -6.59
C VAL A 356 13.32 26.16 -5.14
N ASP A 357 13.45 27.47 -4.93
CA ASP A 357 13.50 28.03 -3.58
C ASP A 357 12.17 27.87 -2.83
N HIS A 358 11.04 27.97 -3.54
CA HIS A 358 9.70 27.78 -3.03
C HIS A 358 8.73 27.39 -4.13
N LEU A 359 7.65 26.72 -3.76
CA LEU A 359 6.50 26.44 -4.62
C LEU A 359 5.45 27.52 -4.43
N SER A 360 4.59 27.72 -5.42
CA SER A 360 3.44 28.60 -5.35
C SER A 360 2.17 27.80 -5.09
N ALA A 361 1.30 28.28 -4.23
CA ALA A 361 -0.01 27.67 -4.03
C ALA A 361 -0.84 27.66 -5.32
N ALA A 362 -1.46 26.52 -5.62
CA ALA A 362 -2.33 26.36 -6.79
C ALA A 362 -3.46 25.36 -6.50
N PRO A 363 -4.57 25.36 -7.25
CA PRO A 363 -5.48 24.23 -7.27
C PRO A 363 -4.81 23.04 -7.97
N VAL A 364 -4.73 21.90 -7.30
CA VAL A 364 -4.12 20.64 -7.77
C VAL A 364 -5.03 19.46 -7.44
N ARG A 365 -4.82 18.32 -8.09
CA ARG A 365 -5.66 17.14 -7.93
C ARG A 365 -4.88 15.94 -7.39
N ALA A 366 -5.50 15.21 -6.46
CA ALA A 366 -5.06 13.90 -6.05
C ALA A 366 -5.43 12.87 -7.12
N LEU A 367 -4.48 12.46 -7.96
CA LEU A 367 -4.73 11.50 -9.05
C LEU A 367 -4.78 10.04 -8.56
N ASP A 368 -4.12 9.77 -7.44
CA ASP A 368 -4.11 8.50 -6.71
C ASP A 368 -3.75 8.75 -5.23
N ILE A 369 -3.72 7.67 -4.43
CA ILE A 369 -3.44 7.72 -2.99
C ILE A 369 -2.12 8.44 -2.69
N ARG A 370 -1.05 8.11 -3.42
CA ARG A 370 0.32 8.58 -3.15
C ARG A 370 0.57 9.96 -3.74
N ALA A 371 0.05 10.18 -4.95
CA ALA A 371 0.04 11.49 -5.57
C ALA A 371 -0.70 12.52 -4.70
N GLY A 372 -1.86 12.16 -4.13
CA GLY A 372 -2.60 13.04 -3.23
C GLY A 372 -1.79 13.43 -1.99
N ALA A 373 -1.13 12.48 -1.34
CA ALA A 373 -0.24 12.78 -0.21
C ALA A 373 0.94 13.67 -0.62
N ALA A 374 1.51 13.45 -1.81
CA ALA A 374 2.58 14.30 -2.35
C ALA A 374 2.11 15.74 -2.62
N MET A 375 0.87 15.93 -3.13
CA MET A 375 0.29 17.27 -3.32
C MET A 375 0.07 17.99 -1.99
N VAL A 376 -0.31 17.28 -0.93
CA VAL A 376 -0.41 17.88 0.41
C VAL A 376 0.98 18.30 0.92
N ILE A 377 2.02 17.45 0.76
CA ILE A 377 3.40 17.80 1.12
C ILE A 377 3.88 19.02 0.35
N ALA A 378 3.65 19.06 -0.97
CA ALA A 378 3.97 20.23 -1.80
C ALA A 378 3.24 21.50 -1.33
N GLY A 379 1.95 21.37 -0.94
CA GLY A 379 1.16 22.46 -0.38
C GLY A 379 1.70 22.99 0.95
N LEU A 380 2.25 22.11 1.82
CA LEU A 380 2.91 22.53 3.06
C LEU A 380 4.19 23.36 2.81
N CYS A 381 4.84 23.16 1.66
CA CYS A 381 6.05 23.87 1.24
C CYS A 381 5.77 25.10 0.37
N ALA A 382 4.53 25.33 -0.04
CA ALA A 382 4.16 26.39 -0.97
C ALA A 382 3.85 27.72 -0.28
N ASP A 383 4.07 28.83 -0.99
CA ASP A 383 3.62 30.14 -0.54
C ASP A 383 2.12 30.28 -0.76
N GLY A 384 1.34 30.41 0.34
CA GLY A 384 -0.11 30.61 0.31
C GLY A 384 -0.93 29.38 0.65
N VAL A 385 -2.14 29.26 0.12
CA VAL A 385 -3.10 28.18 0.42
C VAL A 385 -3.33 27.34 -0.84
N THR A 386 -2.84 26.09 -0.80
CA THR A 386 -3.03 25.10 -1.88
C THR A 386 -4.36 24.37 -1.71
N ALA A 387 -5.16 24.30 -2.76
CA ALA A 387 -6.38 23.50 -2.79
C ALA A 387 -6.08 22.12 -3.43
N VAL A 388 -6.09 21.06 -2.65
CA VAL A 388 -5.92 19.69 -3.15
C VAL A 388 -7.29 19.04 -3.30
N GLU A 389 -7.71 18.81 -4.54
CA GLU A 389 -9.00 18.20 -4.87
C GLU A 389 -8.93 16.66 -4.89
N ASP A 390 -10.11 16.01 -4.89
CA ASP A 390 -10.27 14.55 -4.98
C ASP A 390 -9.63 13.78 -3.79
N MET A 391 -9.72 14.34 -2.59
CA MET A 391 -9.11 13.80 -1.36
C MET A 391 -9.60 12.40 -0.96
N TYR A 392 -10.70 11.93 -1.55
CA TYR A 392 -11.16 10.54 -1.35
C TYR A 392 -10.08 9.50 -1.72
N HIS A 393 -9.16 9.86 -2.63
CA HIS A 393 -8.03 8.99 -2.94
C HIS A 393 -7.10 8.81 -1.73
N VAL A 394 -6.84 9.87 -0.99
CA VAL A 394 -5.98 9.82 0.22
C VAL A 394 -6.67 9.02 1.33
N ASP A 395 -7.99 9.18 1.52
CA ASP A 395 -8.78 8.45 2.50
C ASP A 395 -8.79 6.92 2.29
N ARG A 396 -8.44 6.48 1.08
CA ARG A 396 -8.26 5.05 0.77
C ARG A 396 -7.01 4.45 1.40
N GLY A 397 -6.03 5.26 1.76
CA GLY A 397 -4.71 4.76 2.16
C GLY A 397 -4.11 5.36 3.41
N TYR A 398 -4.67 6.43 3.95
CA TYR A 398 -4.18 7.11 5.15
C TYR A 398 -5.29 7.30 6.16
N GLN A 399 -5.13 6.73 7.33
CA GLN A 399 -6.06 6.91 8.43
C GLN A 399 -5.84 8.27 9.11
N ASP A 400 -6.91 9.05 9.27
CA ASP A 400 -6.92 10.32 10.01
C ASP A 400 -5.82 11.29 9.55
N PHE A 401 -5.56 11.36 8.22
CA PHE A 401 -4.44 12.10 7.65
C PHE A 401 -4.46 13.58 8.04
N GLU A 402 -5.63 14.24 7.95
CA GLU A 402 -5.83 15.63 8.39
C GLU A 402 -5.53 15.80 9.88
N THR A 403 -6.07 14.94 10.73
CA THR A 403 -5.87 14.98 12.18
C THR A 403 -4.40 14.80 12.56
N LYS A 404 -3.68 13.90 11.89
CA LYS A 404 -2.24 13.70 12.11
C LYS A 404 -1.42 14.92 11.70
N LEU A 405 -1.77 15.55 10.57
CA LEU A 405 -1.15 16.80 10.14
C LEU A 405 -1.38 17.93 11.15
N HIS A 406 -2.60 18.09 11.67
CA HIS A 406 -2.90 19.07 12.72
C HIS A 406 -2.10 18.80 14.00
N ARG A 407 -1.95 17.53 14.43
CA ARG A 407 -1.12 17.18 15.61
C ARG A 407 0.35 17.56 15.42
N LEU A 408 0.82 17.62 14.19
CA LEU A 408 2.17 18.07 13.84
C LEU A 408 2.25 19.59 13.60
N GLY A 409 1.16 20.33 13.79
CA GLY A 409 1.10 21.78 13.68
C GLY A 409 0.73 22.32 12.30
N ALA A 410 0.45 21.46 11.33
CA ALA A 410 0.01 21.92 10.00
C ALA A 410 -1.38 22.55 10.06
N GLU A 411 -1.57 23.59 9.26
CA GLU A 411 -2.88 24.20 9.03
C GLU A 411 -3.48 23.61 7.75
N VAL A 412 -4.35 22.60 7.93
CA VAL A 412 -5.05 21.90 6.85
C VAL A 412 -6.53 21.89 7.17
N ARG A 413 -7.39 22.21 6.21
CA ARG A 413 -8.84 22.21 6.40
C ARG A 413 -9.53 21.45 5.28
N ARG A 414 -10.39 20.50 5.65
CA ARG A 414 -11.25 19.80 4.70
C ARG A 414 -12.48 20.62 4.37
N GLU A 415 -12.73 20.85 3.10
CA GLU A 415 -13.96 21.47 2.59
C GLU A 415 -14.75 20.46 1.75
N ARG A 416 -16.04 20.28 2.10
CA ARG A 416 -16.98 19.54 1.27
C ARG A 416 -17.65 20.50 0.29
N GLN A 417 -17.32 20.42 -0.98
CA GLN A 417 -18.11 21.09 -2.01
C GLN A 417 -19.47 20.36 -2.11
N LEU A 418 -20.54 21.06 -1.76
CA LEU A 418 -21.88 20.66 -2.16
C LEU A 418 -21.89 20.68 -3.69
N THR A 419 -22.01 19.50 -4.32
CA THR A 419 -22.19 19.41 -5.78
C THR A 419 -23.42 20.26 -6.12
N PRO A 420 -23.35 21.23 -7.05
CA PRO A 420 -24.56 21.89 -7.53
C PRO A 420 -25.46 20.80 -8.09
N ALA A 421 -26.75 20.87 -7.76
CA ALA A 421 -27.73 19.96 -8.32
C ALA A 421 -27.58 19.94 -9.85
N PRO A 422 -27.58 18.77 -10.51
CA PRO A 422 -27.57 18.73 -11.96
C PRO A 422 -28.79 19.50 -12.47
N TRP A 423 -28.54 20.40 -13.41
CA TRP A 423 -29.56 21.19 -14.11
C TRP A 423 -30.51 20.29 -14.90
#